data_1bfde7fbe2d6e092936e7c4fe4e3180d
#
_entry.id   1bfde7fbe2d6e092936e7c4fe4e3180d
#
_cell.length_a   1.000
_cell.length_b   1.000
_cell.length_c   1.000
_cell.angle_alpha   90.00
_cell.angle_beta   90.00
_cell.angle_gamma   90.00
#
_symmetry.space_group_name_H-M   'P 1'
#
loop_
_entity.id
_entity.type
_entity.pdbx_description
1 polymer ?
#
loop_
_entity_poly.entity_id
_entity_poly.type
_entity_poly.pdbx_seq_one_letter_code
_entity_poly.pdbx_strand_id
1 'polypeptide(L)'
;KYIALVLLLISFFSIALPANASVCRNYGGREICILDIKRSAKNYWEYRASVSIDGMKKPIELYNCRRRSTIKKDGTVVPFTENDPGQLICSFFNNK
;
A
#
# COMPACT_ATOMS: atom_id res chain seq x y z
N LYS A 1 27.22 -25.72 27.11
CA LYS A 1 27.49 -26.05 25.71
C LYS A 1 26.25 -26.07 24.88
N TYR A 2 25.22 -26.72 25.38
CA TYR A 2 23.97 -26.73 24.69
C TYR A 2 23.23 -25.40 24.76
N ILE A 3 23.57 -24.63 25.79
CA ILE A 3 22.95 -23.32 25.98
C ILE A 3 23.30 -22.41 24.82
N ALA A 4 24.53 -22.50 24.31
CA ALA A 4 24.94 -21.65 23.19
C ALA A 4 24.13 -21.94 21.93
N LEU A 5 23.83 -23.23 21.68
CA LEU A 5 23.02 -23.59 20.51
C LEU A 5 21.60 -23.10 20.64
N VAL A 6 21.03 -23.16 21.83
CA VAL A 6 19.67 -22.71 22.05
C VAL A 6 19.58 -21.22 21.83
N LEU A 7 20.57 -20.47 22.28
CA LEU A 7 20.59 -19.04 22.09
C LEU A 7 20.67 -18.65 20.61
N LEU A 8 21.43 -19.42 19.84
CA LEU A 8 21.53 -19.17 18.40
C LEU A 8 20.21 -19.39 17.71
N LEU A 9 19.51 -20.43 18.09
CA LEU A 9 18.22 -20.72 17.49
C LEU A 9 17.21 -19.62 17.79
N ILE A 10 17.23 -19.11 19.00
CA ILE A 10 16.32 -18.03 19.38
C ILE A 10 16.63 -16.79 18.56
N SER A 11 17.90 -16.52 18.31
CA SER A 11 18.29 -15.36 17.52
C SER A 11 17.75 -15.44 16.09
N PHE A 12 17.74 -16.64 15.52
CA PHE A 12 17.20 -16.80 14.19
C PHE A 12 15.72 -16.45 14.13
N PHE A 13 14.98 -16.88 15.12
CA PHE A 13 13.55 -16.60 15.15
C PHE A 13 13.25 -15.12 15.29
N SER A 14 14.08 -14.42 16.04
CA SER A 14 13.82 -12.99 16.23
C SER A 14 14.09 -12.18 14.99
N ILE A 15 14.80 -12.73 14.00
CA ILE A 15 15.06 -12.03 12.76
C ILE A 15 13.90 -12.20 11.76
N ALA A 16 13.06 -13.19 11.98
CA ALA A 16 11.96 -13.47 11.08
C ALA A 16 10.87 -12.43 11.24
N LEU A 17 11.08 -11.26 10.68
CA LEU A 17 10.09 -10.19 10.72
C LEU A 17 9.24 -10.20 9.47
N PRO A 18 7.97 -9.83 9.61
CA PRO A 18 7.14 -9.70 8.42
C PRO A 18 7.70 -8.63 7.50
N ALA A 19 7.75 -8.96 6.24
CA ALA A 19 8.34 -8.09 5.26
C ALA A 19 7.33 -7.08 4.70
N ASN A 20 6.20 -6.94 5.33
CA ASN A 20 5.18 -6.03 4.84
C ASN A 20 5.50 -4.62 5.24
N ALA A 21 6.19 -3.93 4.36
CA ALA A 21 6.52 -2.54 4.60
C ALA A 21 5.43 -1.67 4.00
N SER A 22 4.53 -1.19 4.83
CA SER A 22 3.54 -0.23 4.38
C SER A 22 4.22 1.10 4.12
N VAL A 23 3.77 1.78 3.09
CA VAL A 23 4.23 3.13 2.81
C VAL A 23 3.19 4.09 3.34
N CYS A 24 3.58 4.89 4.33
CA CYS A 24 2.65 5.81 4.95
C CYS A 24 3.09 7.24 4.73
N ARG A 25 2.14 8.11 4.47
CA ARG A 25 2.38 9.53 4.28
C ARG A 25 1.26 10.31 4.94
N ASN A 26 1.60 11.48 5.39
CA ASN A 26 0.62 12.38 5.98
C ASN A 26 0.11 13.32 4.88
N TYR A 27 -1.13 13.17 4.52
CA TYR A 27 -1.76 13.92 3.44
C TYR A 27 -2.94 14.68 4.01
N GLY A 28 -2.85 16.00 4.01
CA GLY A 28 -3.96 16.83 4.45
C GLY A 28 -4.42 16.56 5.86
N GLY A 29 -3.49 16.25 6.76
CA GLY A 29 -3.82 15.96 8.13
C GLY A 29 -4.25 14.54 8.41
N ARG A 30 -4.25 13.69 7.40
CA ARG A 30 -4.60 12.29 7.57
C ARG A 30 -3.39 11.41 7.26
N GLU A 31 -3.29 10.32 7.98
CA GLU A 31 -2.25 9.35 7.70
C GLU A 31 -2.78 8.32 6.70
N ILE A 32 -2.22 8.32 5.53
CA ILE A 32 -2.62 7.37 4.48
C ILE A 32 -1.50 6.38 4.30
N CYS A 33 -1.82 5.10 4.47
CA CYS A 33 -0.86 4.02 4.33
C CYS A 33 -1.27 3.11 3.18
N ILE A 34 -0.32 2.81 2.34
CA ILE A 34 -0.53 1.83 1.27
C ILE A 34 -0.12 0.49 1.83
N LEU A 35 -1.09 -0.39 2.05
CA LEU A 35 -0.84 -1.68 2.68
C LEU A 35 -0.40 -2.71 1.66
N ASP A 36 -0.97 -2.67 0.48
CA ASP A 36 -0.69 -3.62 -0.56
C ASP A 36 -0.95 -2.95 -1.89
N ILE A 37 -0.09 -3.22 -2.88
CA ILE A 37 -0.26 -2.59 -4.18
C ILE A 37 0.24 -3.54 -5.25
N LYS A 38 -0.49 -3.57 -6.36
CA LYS A 38 -0.12 -4.40 -7.49
C LYS A 38 -0.44 -3.65 -8.77
N ARG A 39 0.57 -3.53 -9.63
CA ARG A 39 0.37 -2.90 -10.93
C ARG A 39 -0.31 -3.89 -11.87
N SER A 40 -1.21 -3.37 -12.70
CA SER A 40 -1.86 -4.18 -13.71
C SER A 40 -0.83 -4.60 -14.76
N ALA A 41 -0.88 -5.88 -15.14
CA ALA A 41 0.02 -6.36 -16.17
C ALA A 41 -0.38 -5.83 -17.55
N LYS A 42 -1.64 -5.50 -17.71
CA LYS A 42 -2.17 -5.02 -18.97
C LYS A 42 -2.00 -3.53 -19.15
N ASN A 43 -2.28 -2.78 -18.09
CA ASN A 43 -2.24 -1.33 -18.14
C ASN A 43 -1.31 -0.81 -17.07
N TYR A 44 -0.12 -0.39 -17.46
CA TYR A 44 0.89 -0.01 -16.49
C TYR A 44 0.51 1.23 -15.65
N TRP A 45 -0.52 1.94 -16.04
CA TRP A 45 -0.99 3.10 -15.27
C TRP A 45 -2.09 2.75 -14.27
N GLU A 46 -2.46 1.48 -14.19
CA GLU A 46 -3.50 1.03 -13.28
C GLU A 46 -2.89 0.24 -12.14
N TYR A 47 -3.35 0.53 -10.94
CA TYR A 47 -2.89 -0.13 -9.73
C TYR A 47 -4.05 -0.61 -8.92
N ARG A 48 -3.93 -1.81 -8.41
CA ARG A 48 -4.89 -2.36 -7.47
C ARG A 48 -4.26 -2.26 -6.11
N ALA A 49 -4.89 -1.57 -5.18
CA ALA A 49 -4.26 -1.31 -3.90
C ALA A 49 -5.25 -1.35 -2.76
N SER A 50 -4.73 -1.72 -1.62
CA SER A 50 -5.42 -1.66 -0.35
C SER A 50 -4.73 -0.59 0.48
N VAL A 51 -5.51 0.36 0.98
CA VAL A 51 -4.95 1.45 1.77
C VAL A 51 -5.67 1.54 3.10
N SER A 52 -5.04 2.21 4.05
CA SER A 52 -5.71 2.57 5.29
C SER A 52 -5.60 4.06 5.46
N ILE A 53 -6.67 4.66 5.99
CA ILE A 53 -6.73 6.09 6.25
C ILE A 53 -6.99 6.25 7.73
N ASP A 54 -6.03 6.86 8.43
CA ASP A 54 -6.09 7.05 9.88
C ASP A 54 -6.35 5.72 10.59
N GLY A 55 -5.70 4.66 10.11
CA GLY A 55 -5.83 3.36 10.72
C GLY A 55 -7.01 2.53 10.26
N MET A 56 -7.89 3.09 9.44
CA MET A 56 -9.05 2.36 8.94
C MET A 56 -8.75 1.78 7.58
N LYS A 57 -8.78 0.48 7.51
CA LYS A 57 -8.47 -0.23 6.28
C LYS A 57 -9.62 -0.11 5.28
N LYS A 58 -9.29 0.26 4.06
CA LYS A 58 -10.26 0.35 2.98
C LYS A 58 -10.22 -0.91 2.12
N PRO A 59 -11.30 -1.23 1.43
CA PRO A 59 -11.27 -2.36 0.51
C PRO A 59 -10.35 -2.09 -0.66
N ILE A 60 -9.98 -3.17 -1.36
CA ILE A 60 -9.12 -3.05 -2.52
C ILE A 60 -9.87 -2.32 -3.62
N GLU A 61 -9.22 -1.29 -4.17
CA GLU A 61 -9.80 -0.50 -5.24
C GLU A 61 -8.80 -0.36 -6.36
N LEU A 62 -9.28 -0.05 -7.53
CA LEU A 62 -8.46 0.14 -8.72
C LEU A 62 -8.20 1.63 -8.90
N TYR A 63 -6.94 2.00 -9.01
CA TYR A 63 -6.54 3.40 -9.18
C TYR A 63 -5.96 3.58 -10.57
N ASN A 64 -6.59 4.47 -11.33
CA ASN A 64 -6.17 4.75 -12.70
C ASN A 64 -5.41 6.06 -12.71
N CYS A 65 -4.09 5.98 -12.85
CA CYS A 65 -3.25 7.17 -12.80
C CYS A 65 -3.34 7.99 -14.09
N ARG A 66 -3.72 7.35 -15.16
CA ARG A 66 -3.83 8.04 -16.44
C ARG A 66 -5.03 8.95 -16.47
N ARG A 67 -6.15 8.49 -15.96
CA ARG A 67 -7.38 9.27 -15.91
C ARG A 67 -7.57 9.95 -14.56
N ARG A 68 -6.69 9.69 -13.63
CA ARG A 68 -6.73 10.24 -12.28
C ARG A 68 -8.09 9.98 -11.65
N SER A 69 -8.45 8.73 -11.62
CA SER A 69 -9.74 8.31 -11.05
C SER A 69 -9.58 6.98 -10.34
N THR A 70 -10.51 6.74 -9.41
CA THR A 70 -10.57 5.51 -8.66
C THR A 70 -11.81 4.74 -9.09
N ILE A 71 -11.64 3.46 -9.36
CA ILE A 71 -12.76 2.59 -9.68
C ILE A 71 -13.03 1.76 -8.44
N LYS A 72 -14.19 1.98 -7.85
CA LYS A 72 -14.55 1.31 -6.62
C LYS A 72 -14.97 -0.13 -6.89
N LYS A 73 -15.13 -0.86 -5.81
CA LYS A 73 -15.44 -2.28 -5.91
C LYS A 73 -16.72 -2.55 -6.68
N ASP A 74 -17.67 -1.64 -6.58
CA ASP A 74 -18.95 -1.79 -7.30
C ASP A 74 -18.92 -1.26 -8.71
N GLY A 75 -17.76 -0.81 -9.19
CA GLY A 75 -17.60 -0.29 -10.53
C GLY A 75 -17.77 1.20 -10.65
N THR A 76 -18.06 1.89 -9.57
CA THR A 76 -18.25 3.33 -9.59
C THR A 76 -16.93 4.02 -9.83
N VAL A 77 -16.90 4.96 -10.77
CA VAL A 77 -15.69 5.72 -11.08
C VAL A 77 -15.76 7.07 -10.38
N VAL A 78 -14.76 7.36 -9.57
CA VAL A 78 -14.70 8.60 -8.81
C VAL A 78 -13.39 9.30 -9.14
N PRO A 79 -13.43 10.56 -9.57
CA PRO A 79 -12.18 11.28 -9.84
C PRO A 79 -11.38 11.50 -8.57
N PHE A 80 -10.06 11.63 -8.73
CA PHE A 80 -9.20 11.90 -7.59
C PHE A 80 -9.53 13.25 -7.01
N THR A 81 -9.59 13.30 -5.69
CA THR A 81 -9.76 14.57 -5.00
C THR A 81 -8.42 14.96 -4.39
N GLU A 82 -8.38 16.15 -3.82
CA GLU A 82 -7.20 16.61 -3.12
C GLU A 82 -6.92 15.69 -1.94
N ASN A 83 -5.66 15.30 -1.76
CA ASN A 83 -5.25 14.44 -0.64
C ASN A 83 -5.90 13.05 -0.70
N ASP A 84 -6.10 12.56 -1.91
CA ASP A 84 -6.69 11.26 -2.15
C ASP A 84 -5.60 10.20 -2.13
N PRO A 85 -5.89 8.98 -1.63
CA PRO A 85 -4.91 7.90 -1.73
C PRO A 85 -4.41 7.64 -3.14
N GLY A 86 -5.27 7.86 -4.14
CA GLY A 86 -4.87 7.68 -5.53
C GLY A 86 -3.77 8.63 -5.94
N GLN A 87 -3.78 9.84 -5.44
CA GLN A 87 -2.72 10.79 -5.73
C GLN A 87 -1.40 10.33 -5.15
N LEU A 88 -1.44 9.79 -3.94
CA LEU A 88 -0.25 9.26 -3.31
C LEU A 88 0.31 8.09 -4.10
N ILE A 89 -0.55 7.17 -4.48
CA ILE A 89 -0.14 6.00 -5.24
C ILE A 89 0.50 6.41 -6.55
N CYS A 90 -0.13 7.33 -7.26
CA CYS A 90 0.38 7.72 -8.56
C CYS A 90 1.68 8.49 -8.46
N SER A 91 1.86 9.26 -7.41
CA SER A 91 3.11 10.00 -7.25
C SER A 91 4.27 9.07 -6.93
N PHE A 92 4.01 7.96 -6.25
CA PHE A 92 5.06 7.01 -5.88
C PHE A 92 5.37 6.03 -6.99
N PHE A 93 4.36 5.47 -7.60
CA PHE A 93 4.54 4.29 -8.43
C PHE A 93 4.39 4.57 -9.91
N ASN A 94 3.76 5.66 -10.26
CA ASN A 94 3.62 6.04 -11.67
C ASN A 94 4.40 7.30 -11.97
N ASN A 95 5.44 7.50 -11.23
CA ASN A 95 6.27 8.69 -11.37
C ASN A 95 7.19 8.53 -12.57
N LYS A 96 7.21 9.51 -13.43
CA LYS A 96 8.05 9.47 -14.60
C LYS A 96 9.02 10.61 -14.57
#